data_197088ee261c80e598dfed612832931f
#
_entry.id   197088ee261c80e598dfed612832931f
#
_cell.length_a   1.000
_cell.length_b   1.000
_cell.length_c   1.000
_cell.angle_alpha   90.00
_cell.angle_beta   90.00
_cell.angle_gamma   90.00
#
_symmetry.space_group_name_H-M   'P 1'
#
loop_
_entity.id
_entity.type
_entity.pdbx_description
1 polymer ?
#
loop_
_entity_poly.entity_id
_entity_poly.type
_entity_poly.pdbx_seq_one_letter_code
_entity_poly.pdbx_strand_id
1 'polypeptide(L)'
;MESRLNPKSAVSLLIVDDHTLFREGLLLMFRIHGMAAVFAAECQEAPIAAQQHKSHVVILSLGPKHSHAWSTAQTICTQSPDIHLLILDDSVRTRNVRRTLALRIPGYWTKHAAFEQISEAVCRLAAGERSFCPEVDKYLYSTRHGLRYDPAHTGNPLQLLTPREIELLTLLAEGLTLNQCAQRMGISINTVDNHKTRLMRKLGVHKNVELARLAVREGLLMED
;
A
#
# COMPACT_ATOMS: atom_id res chain seq x y z
N MET A 1 33.47 -1.21 -30.50
CA MET A 1 32.67 -2.19 -29.73
C MET A 1 32.25 -1.48 -28.43
N GLU A 2 31.21 -0.65 -28.50
CA GLU A 2 30.70 0.06 -27.33
C GLU A 2 30.04 -0.95 -26.39
N SER A 3 30.60 -1.12 -25.20
CA SER A 3 29.97 -1.90 -24.14
C SER A 3 28.69 -1.18 -23.77
N ARG A 4 27.57 -1.73 -24.18
CA ARG A 4 26.26 -1.32 -23.66
C ARG A 4 26.30 -1.50 -22.13
N LEU A 5 26.52 -0.42 -21.41
CA LEU A 5 26.38 -0.39 -19.97
C LEU A 5 25.00 -0.99 -19.62
N ASN A 6 25.03 -2.04 -18.83
CA ASN A 6 23.78 -2.65 -18.34
C ASN A 6 22.98 -1.56 -17.60
N PRO A 7 21.78 -1.18 -18.04
CA PRO A 7 21.02 -0.08 -17.42
C PRO A 7 20.82 -0.29 -15.93
N LYS A 8 20.88 -1.51 -15.43
CA LYS A 8 20.81 -1.85 -14.02
C LYS A 8 22.02 -1.39 -13.19
N SER A 9 23.22 -1.31 -13.79
CA SER A 9 24.44 -0.93 -13.07
C SER A 9 24.51 0.56 -12.72
N ALA A 10 23.70 1.41 -13.36
CA ALA A 10 23.63 2.84 -13.10
C ALA A 10 22.59 3.25 -12.05
N VAL A 11 21.71 2.32 -11.61
CA VAL A 11 20.66 2.61 -10.65
C VAL A 11 21.15 2.47 -9.22
N SER A 12 21.00 3.53 -8.40
CA SER A 12 21.19 3.48 -6.95
C SER A 12 19.85 3.20 -6.29
N LEU A 13 19.77 2.10 -5.54
CA LEU A 13 18.58 1.58 -4.90
C LEU A 13 18.76 1.55 -3.38
N LEU A 14 17.79 2.08 -2.65
CA LEU A 14 17.66 1.91 -1.21
C LEU A 14 16.47 0.99 -0.91
N ILE A 15 16.69 -0.02 -0.07
CA ILE A 15 15.65 -0.94 0.41
C ILE A 15 15.36 -0.61 1.86
N VAL A 16 14.11 -0.29 2.14
CA VAL A 16 13.63 0.09 3.47
C VAL A 16 12.59 -0.92 3.93
N ASP A 17 12.95 -1.71 4.94
CA ASP A 17 12.07 -2.68 5.58
C ASP A 17 12.59 -2.93 7.01
N ASP A 18 11.70 -2.93 8.00
CA ASP A 18 12.07 -3.22 9.40
C ASP A 18 12.22 -4.73 9.65
N HIS A 19 11.82 -5.57 8.69
CA HIS A 19 12.04 -7.01 8.73
C HIS A 19 13.41 -7.37 8.15
N THR A 20 14.40 -7.57 9.01
CA THR A 20 15.81 -7.75 8.65
C THR A 20 16.03 -8.81 7.57
N LEU A 21 15.46 -10.01 7.73
CA LEU A 21 15.68 -11.12 6.79
C LEU A 21 15.14 -10.77 5.38
N PHE A 22 13.98 -10.13 5.30
CA PHE A 22 13.41 -9.72 4.02
C PHE A 22 14.27 -8.63 3.35
N ARG A 23 14.68 -7.64 4.14
CA ARG A 23 15.56 -6.55 3.70
C ARG A 23 16.90 -7.07 3.15
N GLU A 24 17.57 -7.95 3.90
CA GLU A 24 18.85 -8.55 3.50
C GLU A 24 18.70 -9.49 2.29
N GLY A 25 17.64 -10.29 2.27
CA GLY A 25 17.31 -11.15 1.14
C GLY A 25 17.11 -10.37 -0.16
N LEU A 26 16.33 -9.30 -0.10
CA LEU A 26 16.08 -8.46 -1.27
C LEU A 26 17.35 -7.73 -1.73
N LEU A 27 18.16 -7.23 -0.79
CA LEU A 27 19.45 -6.62 -1.07
C LEU A 27 20.39 -7.60 -1.78
N LEU A 28 20.48 -8.84 -1.29
CA LEU A 28 21.31 -9.87 -1.91
C LEU A 28 20.81 -10.19 -3.33
N MET A 29 19.51 -10.35 -3.52
CA MET A 29 18.93 -10.64 -4.83
C MET A 29 19.25 -9.55 -5.86
N PHE A 30 19.10 -8.28 -5.51
CA PHE A 30 19.44 -7.18 -6.42
C PHE A 30 20.92 -7.16 -6.77
N ARG A 31 21.82 -7.42 -5.82
CA ARG A 31 23.26 -7.48 -6.04
C ARG A 31 23.66 -8.63 -6.98
N ILE A 32 23.13 -9.84 -6.74
CA ILE A 32 23.39 -11.02 -7.59
C ILE A 32 22.91 -10.74 -9.03
N HIS A 33 21.81 -10.00 -9.21
CA HIS A 33 21.28 -9.69 -10.54
C HIS A 33 21.89 -8.43 -11.18
N GLY A 34 23.05 -7.99 -10.66
CA GLY A 34 23.90 -7.00 -11.33
C GLY A 34 23.62 -5.54 -10.98
N MET A 35 22.85 -5.26 -9.92
CA MET A 35 22.69 -3.90 -9.42
C MET A 35 23.79 -3.61 -8.40
N ALA A 36 24.73 -2.74 -8.76
CA ALA A 36 25.94 -2.50 -7.97
C ALA A 36 25.69 -1.61 -6.73
N ALA A 37 24.86 -0.59 -6.88
CA ALA A 37 24.59 0.39 -5.83
C ALA A 37 23.26 0.07 -5.10
N VAL A 38 23.29 -0.95 -4.22
CA VAL A 38 22.14 -1.35 -3.41
C VAL A 38 22.47 -1.20 -1.93
N PHE A 39 21.63 -0.45 -1.23
CA PHE A 39 21.74 -0.10 0.18
C PHE A 39 20.51 -0.56 0.94
N ALA A 40 20.60 -0.61 2.26
CA ALA A 40 19.48 -1.01 3.12
C ALA A 40 19.44 -0.12 4.37
N ALA A 41 18.21 0.18 4.82
CA ALA A 41 17.98 0.98 6.01
C ALA A 41 16.68 0.59 6.70
N GLU A 42 16.51 1.02 7.94
CA GLU A 42 15.23 1.01 8.64
C GLU A 42 14.41 2.27 8.32
N CYS A 43 13.10 2.23 8.60
CA CYS A 43 12.20 3.34 8.24
C CYS A 43 12.66 4.70 8.79
N GLN A 44 13.20 4.75 10.01
CA GLN A 44 13.61 6.00 10.66
C GLN A 44 14.85 6.62 10.01
N GLU A 45 15.76 5.81 9.50
CA GLU A 45 17.01 6.23 8.87
C GLU A 45 16.84 6.53 7.37
N ALA A 46 15.79 6.02 6.76
CA ALA A 46 15.59 6.01 5.33
C ALA A 46 15.67 7.38 4.64
N PRO A 47 15.12 8.50 5.18
CA PRO A 47 15.24 9.80 4.52
C PRO A 47 16.71 10.28 4.41
N ILE A 48 17.50 10.09 5.47
CA ILE A 48 18.92 10.44 5.49
C ILE A 48 19.72 9.52 4.57
N ALA A 49 19.50 8.21 4.68
CA ALA A 49 20.18 7.21 3.85
C ALA A 49 19.89 7.42 2.36
N ALA A 50 18.66 7.76 1.99
CA ALA A 50 18.28 8.03 0.60
C ALA A 50 19.07 9.19 -0.01
N GLN A 51 19.29 10.26 0.76
CA GLN A 51 20.09 11.42 0.34
C GLN A 51 21.58 11.08 0.30
N GLN A 52 22.13 10.43 1.34
CA GLN A 52 23.55 10.07 1.43
C GLN A 52 23.97 9.17 0.27
N HIS A 53 23.17 8.20 -0.09
CA HIS A 53 23.44 7.26 -1.18
C HIS A 53 23.00 7.76 -2.56
N LYS A 54 22.44 8.98 -2.63
CA LYS A 54 21.91 9.57 -3.88
C LYS A 54 21.01 8.56 -4.61
N SER A 55 20.08 7.98 -3.85
CA SER A 55 19.23 6.90 -4.37
C SER A 55 18.31 7.41 -5.48
N HIS A 56 18.25 6.69 -6.59
CA HIS A 56 17.26 6.96 -7.65
C HIS A 56 15.91 6.39 -7.29
N VAL A 57 15.91 5.22 -6.67
CA VAL A 57 14.69 4.51 -6.25
C VAL A 57 14.81 4.08 -4.79
N VAL A 58 13.71 4.21 -4.06
CA VAL A 58 13.57 3.67 -2.71
C VAL A 58 12.42 2.68 -2.71
N ILE A 59 12.69 1.41 -2.40
CA ILE A 59 11.67 0.43 -2.05
C ILE A 59 11.32 0.66 -0.58
N LEU A 60 10.07 0.96 -0.31
CA LEU A 60 9.54 1.15 1.04
C LEU A 60 8.46 0.13 1.31
N SER A 61 8.76 -0.81 2.19
CA SER A 61 7.83 -1.86 2.59
C SER A 61 6.78 -1.36 3.57
N LEU A 62 5.56 -1.84 3.37
CA LEU A 62 4.48 -1.73 4.35
C LEU A 62 4.33 -3.06 5.09
N GLY A 63 4.00 -2.99 6.38
CA GLY A 63 3.76 -4.17 7.20
C GLY A 63 3.08 -3.77 8.51
N PRO A 64 2.59 -4.74 9.31
CA PRO A 64 1.85 -4.46 10.54
C PRO A 64 2.68 -3.74 11.60
N LYS A 65 4.01 -3.88 11.56
CA LYS A 65 4.94 -3.20 12.47
C LYS A 65 5.46 -1.86 11.94
N HIS A 66 5.12 -1.49 10.69
CA HIS A 66 5.66 -0.30 10.00
C HIS A 66 4.80 0.96 10.25
N SER A 67 4.59 1.31 11.52
CA SER A 67 3.83 2.51 11.90
C SER A 67 4.38 3.80 11.28
N HIS A 68 5.68 3.83 10.98
CA HIS A 68 6.39 4.99 10.42
C HIS A 68 6.53 5.00 8.90
N ALA A 69 6.19 3.92 8.18
CA ALA A 69 6.42 3.83 6.73
C ALA A 69 5.77 5.00 5.95
N TRP A 70 4.57 5.39 6.30
CA TRP A 70 3.89 6.50 5.62
C TRP A 70 4.45 7.88 5.95
N SER A 71 4.91 8.11 7.18
CA SER A 71 5.62 9.35 7.52
C SER A 71 6.96 9.42 6.82
N THR A 72 7.68 8.29 6.74
CA THR A 72 8.91 8.15 5.97
C THR A 72 8.69 8.44 4.49
N ALA A 73 7.65 7.84 3.88
CA ALA A 73 7.27 8.11 2.49
C ALA A 73 7.02 9.61 2.25
N GLN A 74 6.23 10.24 3.12
CA GLN A 74 5.91 11.66 3.02
C GLN A 74 7.17 12.53 3.16
N THR A 75 8.06 12.20 4.09
CA THR A 75 9.32 12.92 4.28
C THR A 75 10.20 12.83 3.03
N ILE A 76 10.39 11.63 2.47
CA ILE A 76 11.19 11.43 1.25
C ILE A 76 10.57 12.19 0.08
N CYS A 77 9.26 12.07 -0.16
CA CYS A 77 8.57 12.81 -1.24
C CYS A 77 8.71 14.33 -1.12
N THR A 78 8.77 14.87 0.11
CA THR A 78 8.85 16.30 0.34
C THR A 78 10.29 16.82 0.25
N GLN A 79 11.25 16.09 0.83
CA GLN A 79 12.65 16.51 0.93
C GLN A 79 13.50 16.12 -0.28
N SER A 80 13.08 15.10 -1.02
CA SER A 80 13.84 14.55 -2.14
C SER A 80 12.91 14.17 -3.30
N PRO A 81 12.30 15.15 -3.99
CA PRO A 81 11.27 14.90 -5.01
C PRO A 81 11.78 14.15 -6.24
N ASP A 82 13.10 14.12 -6.45
CA ASP A 82 13.73 13.38 -7.55
C ASP A 82 13.87 11.88 -7.26
N ILE A 83 13.64 11.47 -6.02
CA ILE A 83 13.68 10.05 -5.63
C ILE A 83 12.32 9.41 -5.90
N HIS A 84 12.32 8.33 -6.67
CA HIS A 84 11.11 7.57 -6.96
C HIS A 84 10.86 6.50 -5.88
N LEU A 85 9.70 6.53 -5.26
CA LEU A 85 9.29 5.52 -4.28
C LEU A 85 8.57 4.36 -4.96
N LEU A 86 8.91 3.14 -4.54
CA LEU A 86 8.17 1.91 -4.77
C LEU A 86 7.61 1.43 -3.43
N ILE A 87 6.30 1.52 -3.26
CA ILE A 87 5.63 0.91 -2.11
C ILE A 87 5.54 -0.59 -2.33
N LEU A 88 5.97 -1.36 -1.33
CA LEU A 88 5.87 -2.82 -1.33
C LEU A 88 4.99 -3.26 -0.16
N ASP A 89 3.79 -3.76 -0.47
CA ASP A 89 2.78 -4.14 0.53
C ASP A 89 2.61 -5.67 0.59
N ASP A 90 2.12 -6.21 1.69
CA ASP A 90 1.82 -7.63 1.81
C ASP A 90 0.63 -8.05 0.94
N SER A 91 -0.31 -7.14 0.71
CA SER A 91 -1.48 -7.36 -0.15
C SER A 91 -2.00 -6.04 -0.72
N VAL A 92 -2.78 -6.11 -1.81
CA VAL A 92 -3.42 -4.91 -2.36
C VAL A 92 -4.52 -4.43 -1.41
N ARG A 93 -4.29 -3.28 -0.78
CA ARG A 93 -5.25 -2.61 0.09
C ARG A 93 -5.66 -1.28 -0.54
N THR A 94 -6.94 -1.10 -0.82
CA THR A 94 -7.49 0.13 -1.42
C THR A 94 -7.01 1.40 -0.72
N ARG A 95 -6.98 1.40 0.61
CA ARG A 95 -6.49 2.52 1.43
C ARG A 95 -5.03 2.86 1.10
N ASN A 96 -4.17 1.84 1.01
CA ASN A 96 -2.74 2.04 0.76
C ASN A 96 -2.50 2.50 -0.69
N VAL A 97 -3.21 1.93 -1.66
CA VAL A 97 -3.16 2.39 -3.06
C VAL A 97 -3.59 3.86 -3.18
N ARG A 98 -4.71 4.24 -2.56
CA ARG A 98 -5.17 5.64 -2.57
C ARG A 98 -4.17 6.59 -1.91
N ARG A 99 -3.53 6.16 -0.82
CA ARG A 99 -2.50 6.97 -0.14
C ARG A 99 -1.25 7.10 -0.99
N THR A 100 -0.82 6.04 -1.67
CA THR A 100 0.27 6.06 -2.65
C THR A 100 0.01 7.12 -3.73
N LEU A 101 -1.19 7.11 -4.31
CA LEU A 101 -1.57 8.07 -5.35
C LEU A 101 -1.71 9.51 -4.82
N ALA A 102 -2.22 9.69 -3.60
CA ALA A 102 -2.34 11.00 -2.95
C ALA A 102 -0.97 11.64 -2.73
N LEU A 103 0.05 10.85 -2.41
CA LEU A 103 1.45 11.28 -2.29
C LEU A 103 2.18 11.36 -3.64
N ARG A 104 1.49 11.08 -4.76
CA ARG A 104 2.05 11.01 -6.12
C ARG A 104 3.20 10.03 -6.27
N ILE A 105 3.22 8.99 -5.44
CA ILE A 105 4.23 7.93 -5.50
C ILE A 105 3.99 7.12 -6.79
N PRO A 106 5.02 6.92 -7.63
CA PRO A 106 4.87 6.33 -8.95
C PRO A 106 4.85 4.80 -8.95
N GLY A 107 5.08 4.14 -7.79
CA GLY A 107 5.19 2.69 -7.71
C GLY A 107 4.40 2.06 -6.56
N TYR A 108 3.69 0.94 -6.86
CA TYR A 108 3.03 0.10 -5.86
C TYR A 108 2.98 -1.35 -6.32
N TRP A 109 3.57 -2.25 -5.53
CA TRP A 109 3.62 -3.68 -5.77
C TRP A 109 3.35 -4.46 -4.49
N THR A 110 3.13 -5.77 -4.60
CA THR A 110 3.00 -6.67 -3.45
C THR A 110 4.25 -7.50 -3.25
N LYS A 111 4.53 -7.91 -2.01
CA LYS A 111 5.64 -8.80 -1.64
C LYS A 111 5.52 -10.21 -2.24
N HIS A 112 4.34 -10.55 -2.80
CA HIS A 112 4.11 -11.82 -3.50
C HIS A 112 4.55 -11.80 -4.97
N ALA A 113 4.95 -10.65 -5.49
CA ALA A 113 5.48 -10.55 -6.85
C ALA A 113 6.82 -11.29 -6.97
N ALA A 114 7.08 -11.87 -8.14
CA ALA A 114 8.38 -12.44 -8.44
C ALA A 114 9.47 -11.36 -8.43
N PHE A 115 10.70 -11.75 -8.07
CA PHE A 115 11.83 -10.82 -8.02
C PHE A 115 12.05 -10.07 -9.35
N GLU A 116 11.89 -10.77 -10.47
CA GLU A 116 12.03 -10.20 -11.82
C GLU A 116 11.06 -9.03 -12.04
N GLN A 117 9.83 -9.16 -11.57
CA GLN A 117 8.80 -8.11 -11.68
C GLN A 117 9.16 -6.88 -10.83
N ILE A 118 9.66 -7.10 -9.61
CA ILE A 118 10.14 -6.01 -8.74
C ILE A 118 11.38 -5.35 -9.32
N SER A 119 12.31 -6.14 -9.89
CA SER A 119 13.51 -5.63 -10.55
C SER A 119 13.16 -4.78 -11.78
N GLU A 120 12.20 -5.20 -12.58
CA GLU A 120 11.69 -4.41 -13.70
C GLU A 120 11.02 -3.13 -13.23
N ALA A 121 10.19 -3.22 -12.17
CA ALA A 121 9.55 -2.05 -11.56
C ALA A 121 10.58 -1.00 -11.13
N VAL A 122 11.67 -1.41 -10.48
CA VAL A 122 12.77 -0.52 -10.08
C VAL A 122 13.42 0.15 -11.31
N CYS A 123 13.68 -0.60 -12.37
CA CYS A 123 14.27 -0.04 -13.60
C CYS A 123 13.34 0.99 -14.26
N ARG A 124 12.04 0.71 -14.33
CA ARG A 124 11.04 1.64 -14.87
C ARG A 124 10.96 2.91 -14.05
N LEU A 125 10.92 2.79 -12.72
CA LEU A 125 10.91 3.94 -11.82
C LEU A 125 12.18 4.78 -11.96
N ALA A 126 13.35 4.16 -12.08
CA ALA A 126 14.61 4.87 -12.32
C ALA A 126 14.62 5.63 -13.67
N ALA A 127 13.84 5.17 -14.64
CA ALA A 127 13.62 5.88 -15.91
C ALA A 127 12.53 6.97 -15.84
N GLY A 128 11.95 7.22 -14.65
CA GLY A 128 10.87 8.19 -14.46
C GLY A 128 9.48 7.68 -14.86
N GLU A 129 9.36 6.38 -15.14
CA GLU A 129 8.10 5.74 -15.47
C GLU A 129 7.35 5.31 -14.19
N ARG A 130 6.07 5.00 -14.35
CA ARG A 130 5.25 4.42 -13.28
C ARG A 130 5.29 2.90 -13.34
N SER A 131 5.12 2.27 -12.17
CA SER A 131 5.05 0.82 -12.08
C SER A 131 4.08 0.39 -10.98
N PHE A 132 2.99 -0.24 -11.39
CA PHE A 132 1.96 -0.78 -10.49
C PHE A 132 1.76 -2.26 -10.78
N CYS A 133 1.46 -3.04 -9.74
CA CYS A 133 1.14 -4.45 -9.94
C CYS A 133 -0.16 -4.59 -10.77
N PRO A 134 -0.32 -5.69 -11.53
CA PRO A 134 -1.47 -5.88 -12.42
C PRO A 134 -2.83 -5.74 -11.72
N GLU A 135 -2.91 -6.14 -10.44
CA GLU A 135 -4.12 -6.04 -9.63
C GLU A 135 -4.53 -4.58 -9.35
N VAL A 136 -3.58 -3.66 -9.34
CA VAL A 136 -3.82 -2.23 -9.17
C VAL A 136 -3.96 -1.54 -10.52
N ASP A 137 -3.06 -1.84 -11.46
CA ASP A 137 -2.93 -1.15 -12.75
C ASP A 137 -4.22 -1.17 -13.57
N LYS A 138 -4.91 -2.32 -13.61
CA LYS A 138 -6.18 -2.50 -14.34
C LYS A 138 -7.32 -1.57 -13.89
N TYR A 139 -7.17 -0.91 -12.73
CA TYR A 139 -8.16 -0.01 -12.14
C TYR A 139 -7.68 1.43 -12.05
N LEU A 140 -6.49 1.69 -12.58
CA LEU A 140 -5.95 3.04 -12.66
C LEU A 140 -6.51 3.75 -13.90
N TYR A 141 -6.92 4.98 -13.74
CA TYR A 141 -7.30 5.85 -14.84
C TYR A 141 -6.78 7.26 -14.65
N SER A 142 -6.47 7.92 -15.77
CA SER A 142 -5.95 9.29 -15.77
C SER A 142 -7.08 10.30 -15.74
N THR A 143 -6.94 11.31 -14.90
CA THR A 143 -7.84 12.47 -14.88
C THR A 143 -7.03 13.75 -15.04
N ARG A 144 -7.71 14.89 -15.28
CA ARG A 144 -7.06 16.21 -15.27
C ARG A 144 -6.36 16.57 -13.96
N HIS A 145 -6.68 15.88 -12.87
CA HIS A 145 -6.09 16.08 -11.53
C HIS A 145 -5.04 15.00 -11.16
N GLY A 146 -4.65 14.14 -12.12
CA GLY A 146 -3.68 13.07 -11.94
C GLY A 146 -4.29 11.67 -11.99
N LEU A 147 -3.48 10.69 -11.61
CA LEU A 147 -3.88 9.29 -11.61
C LEU A 147 -4.87 9.00 -10.47
N ARG A 148 -5.91 8.25 -10.78
CA ARG A 148 -6.95 7.82 -9.85
C ARG A 148 -7.06 6.30 -9.86
N TYR A 149 -7.47 5.75 -8.74
CA TYR A 149 -7.76 4.34 -8.56
C TYR A 149 -9.24 4.19 -8.23
N ASP A 150 -9.96 3.52 -9.08
CA ASP A 150 -11.38 3.23 -8.86
C ASP A 150 -11.63 1.72 -8.78
N PRO A 151 -11.62 1.17 -7.56
CA PRO A 151 -11.99 -0.22 -7.33
C PRO A 151 -13.50 -0.48 -7.46
N ALA A 152 -14.34 0.52 -7.82
CA ALA A 152 -15.75 0.27 -8.14
C ALA A 152 -15.88 -0.67 -9.33
N HIS A 153 -14.92 -0.64 -10.25
CA HIS A 153 -14.76 -1.66 -11.27
C HIS A 153 -14.29 -3.01 -10.70
N THR A 154 -13.82 -3.07 -9.43
CA THR A 154 -13.35 -4.29 -8.76
C THR A 154 -14.39 -4.96 -7.90
N GLY A 155 -15.56 -4.37 -7.78
CA GLY A 155 -16.53 -4.85 -6.81
C GLY A 155 -16.05 -4.76 -5.36
N ASN A 156 -15.20 -3.74 -5.01
CA ASN A 156 -14.90 -3.49 -3.60
C ASN A 156 -16.24 -3.17 -2.89
N PRO A 157 -16.73 -4.09 -2.09
CA PRO A 157 -18.05 -3.99 -1.50
C PRO A 157 -18.19 -2.78 -0.57
N LEU A 158 -17.08 -2.24 -0.04
CA LEU A 158 -17.13 -1.08 0.85
C LEU A 158 -17.58 0.21 0.16
N GLN A 159 -17.44 0.30 -1.16
CA GLN A 159 -17.89 1.48 -1.91
C GLN A 159 -19.40 1.55 -2.06
N LEU A 160 -20.08 0.43 -1.89
CA LEU A 160 -21.54 0.38 -1.85
C LEU A 160 -22.09 0.93 -0.53
N LEU A 161 -21.20 1.17 0.46
CA LEU A 161 -21.58 1.56 1.80
C LEU A 161 -21.58 3.08 1.96
N THR A 162 -22.57 3.56 2.68
CA THR A 162 -22.61 4.94 3.18
C THR A 162 -21.61 5.12 4.32
N PRO A 163 -21.20 6.36 4.66
CA PRO A 163 -20.33 6.61 5.81
C PRO A 163 -20.82 5.99 7.11
N ARG A 164 -22.13 5.99 7.34
CA ARG A 164 -22.77 5.38 8.54
C ARG A 164 -22.69 3.85 8.51
N GLU A 165 -22.78 3.23 7.34
CA GLU A 165 -22.61 1.78 7.21
C GLU A 165 -21.16 1.37 7.38
N ILE A 166 -20.19 2.20 6.96
CA ILE A 166 -18.75 1.97 7.20
C ILE A 166 -18.44 2.09 8.69
N GLU A 167 -18.95 3.13 9.38
CA GLU A 167 -18.81 3.29 10.82
C GLU A 167 -19.33 2.06 11.57
N LEU A 168 -20.53 1.60 11.21
CA LEU A 168 -21.12 0.40 11.81
C LEU A 168 -20.29 -0.86 11.52
N LEU A 169 -19.79 -1.04 10.28
CA LEU A 169 -18.96 -2.16 9.92
C LEU A 169 -17.69 -2.23 10.78
N THR A 170 -17.04 -1.09 11.00
CA THR A 170 -15.84 -0.99 11.85
C THR A 170 -16.15 -1.42 13.29
N LEU A 171 -17.21 -0.88 13.89
CA LEU A 171 -17.61 -1.23 15.26
C LEU A 171 -17.97 -2.71 15.42
N LEU A 172 -18.70 -3.28 14.45
CA LEU A 172 -19.04 -4.72 14.47
C LEU A 172 -17.79 -5.60 14.29
N ALA A 173 -16.83 -5.14 13.50
CA ALA A 173 -15.59 -5.86 13.26
C ALA A 173 -14.63 -5.80 14.47
N GLU A 174 -14.71 -4.72 15.27
CA GLU A 174 -14.08 -4.61 16.60
C GLU A 174 -14.73 -5.52 17.66
N GLY A 175 -15.81 -6.23 17.30
CA GLY A 175 -16.51 -7.15 18.20
C GLY A 175 -17.60 -6.51 19.06
N LEU A 176 -18.00 -5.27 18.81
CA LEU A 176 -19.04 -4.61 19.57
C LEU A 176 -20.41 -5.23 19.28
N THR A 177 -21.22 -5.33 20.31
CA THR A 177 -22.65 -5.71 20.20
C THR A 177 -23.48 -4.59 19.59
N LEU A 178 -24.67 -4.91 19.07
CA LEU A 178 -25.59 -3.89 18.51
C LEU A 178 -25.93 -2.78 19.50
N ASN A 179 -26.06 -3.11 20.79
CA ASN A 179 -26.30 -2.13 21.83
C ASN A 179 -25.12 -1.14 21.99
N GLN A 180 -23.91 -1.66 21.99
CA GLN A 180 -22.69 -0.85 22.06
C GLN A 180 -22.51 0.02 20.81
N CYS A 181 -22.81 -0.54 19.63
CA CYS A 181 -22.82 0.23 18.39
C CYS A 181 -23.84 1.38 18.45
N ALA A 182 -25.06 1.12 18.95
CA ALA A 182 -26.10 2.12 19.09
C ALA A 182 -25.64 3.28 20.00
N GLN A 183 -25.02 2.96 21.12
CA GLN A 183 -24.44 3.96 22.03
C GLN A 183 -23.33 4.78 21.38
N ARG A 184 -22.38 4.12 20.71
CA ARG A 184 -21.25 4.78 20.03
C ARG A 184 -21.69 5.70 18.89
N MET A 185 -22.70 5.26 18.12
CA MET A 185 -23.23 6.00 16.98
C MET A 185 -24.27 7.06 17.35
N GLY A 186 -24.75 7.09 18.60
CA GLY A 186 -25.76 8.02 19.07
C GLY A 186 -27.14 7.81 18.43
N ILE A 187 -27.52 6.57 18.11
CA ILE A 187 -28.79 6.22 17.45
C ILE A 187 -29.49 5.04 18.16
N SER A 188 -30.76 4.79 17.82
CA SER A 188 -31.48 3.67 18.41
C SER A 188 -30.98 2.30 17.91
N ILE A 189 -31.14 1.25 18.74
CA ILE A 189 -30.79 -0.14 18.38
C ILE A 189 -31.53 -0.56 17.11
N ASN A 190 -32.79 -0.21 16.96
CA ASN A 190 -33.59 -0.52 15.76
C ASN A 190 -32.96 0.14 14.50
N THR A 191 -32.44 1.34 14.65
CA THR A 191 -31.74 2.04 13.55
C THR A 191 -30.44 1.34 13.19
N VAL A 192 -29.67 0.88 14.18
CA VAL A 192 -28.44 0.10 13.97
C VAL A 192 -28.74 -1.22 13.26
N ASP A 193 -29.78 -1.94 13.68
CA ASP A 193 -30.19 -3.20 13.07
C ASP A 193 -30.61 -3.02 11.60
N ASN A 194 -31.34 -1.94 11.32
CA ASN A 194 -31.68 -1.56 9.94
C ASN A 194 -30.42 -1.24 9.12
N HIS A 195 -29.46 -0.53 9.67
CA HIS A 195 -28.16 -0.27 9.00
C HIS A 195 -27.40 -1.57 8.78
N LYS A 196 -27.35 -2.47 9.76
CA LYS A 196 -26.73 -3.79 9.64
C LYS A 196 -27.36 -4.63 8.53
N THR A 197 -28.68 -4.68 8.48
CA THR A 197 -29.41 -5.43 7.44
C THR A 197 -29.08 -4.90 6.04
N ARG A 198 -29.05 -3.58 5.86
CA ARG A 198 -28.67 -2.95 4.59
C ARG A 198 -27.20 -3.21 4.24
N LEU A 199 -26.31 -3.09 5.22
CA LEU A 199 -24.89 -3.38 5.12
C LEU A 199 -24.65 -4.81 4.63
N MET A 200 -25.23 -5.80 5.34
CA MET A 200 -25.07 -7.22 4.99
C MET A 200 -25.60 -7.53 3.59
N ARG A 201 -26.76 -6.97 3.22
CA ARG A 201 -27.32 -7.11 1.87
C ARG A 201 -26.40 -6.53 0.78
N LYS A 202 -25.84 -5.33 1.01
CA LYS A 202 -24.92 -4.67 0.06
C LYS A 202 -23.63 -5.43 -0.12
N LEU A 203 -23.14 -6.06 0.95
CA LEU A 203 -21.90 -6.83 0.97
C LEU A 203 -22.07 -8.28 0.53
N GLY A 204 -23.33 -8.76 0.40
CA GLY A 204 -23.61 -10.16 0.07
C GLY A 204 -23.16 -11.13 1.17
N VAL A 205 -23.09 -10.70 2.44
CA VAL A 205 -22.67 -11.51 3.58
C VAL A 205 -23.84 -11.81 4.52
N HIS A 206 -23.78 -12.95 5.19
CA HIS A 206 -24.88 -13.42 6.06
C HIS A 206 -24.46 -13.63 7.51
N LYS A 207 -23.16 -13.55 7.82
CA LYS A 207 -22.62 -13.78 9.17
C LYS A 207 -21.69 -12.63 9.59
N ASN A 208 -21.72 -12.33 10.89
CA ASN A 208 -20.84 -11.27 11.47
C ASN A 208 -19.34 -11.58 11.27
N VAL A 209 -18.95 -12.87 11.29
CA VAL A 209 -17.56 -13.27 11.04
C VAL A 209 -17.10 -12.90 9.63
N GLU A 210 -18.00 -12.94 8.64
CA GLU A 210 -17.71 -12.52 7.27
C GLU A 210 -17.50 -11.00 7.18
N LEU A 211 -18.26 -10.21 7.98
CA LEU A 211 -18.05 -8.76 8.10
C LEU A 211 -16.68 -8.45 8.69
N ALA A 212 -16.30 -9.14 9.78
CA ALA A 212 -15.00 -8.93 10.42
C ALA A 212 -13.84 -9.25 9.46
N ARG A 213 -13.89 -10.39 8.77
CA ARG A 213 -12.89 -10.76 7.76
C ARG A 213 -12.80 -9.75 6.62
N LEU A 214 -13.93 -9.23 6.18
CA LEU A 214 -13.97 -8.20 5.14
C LEU A 214 -13.37 -6.90 5.63
N ALA A 215 -13.68 -6.47 6.86
CA ALA A 215 -13.13 -5.26 7.45
C ALA A 215 -11.60 -5.33 7.60
N VAL A 216 -11.05 -6.47 8.03
CA VAL A 216 -9.60 -6.73 8.08
C VAL A 216 -8.99 -6.69 6.68
N ARG A 217 -9.57 -7.44 5.72
CA ARG A 217 -9.08 -7.47 4.34
C ARG A 217 -9.02 -6.09 3.69
N GLU A 218 -10.02 -5.26 3.93
CA GLU A 218 -10.10 -3.90 3.37
C GLU A 218 -9.37 -2.86 4.24
N GLY A 219 -8.70 -3.27 5.33
CA GLY A 219 -7.88 -2.42 6.17
C GLY A 219 -8.67 -1.41 6.99
N LEU A 220 -9.92 -1.73 7.36
CA LEU A 220 -10.71 -0.93 8.30
C LEU A 220 -10.30 -1.15 9.75
N LEU A 221 -9.78 -2.34 10.04
CA LEU A 221 -9.17 -2.66 11.34
C LEU A 221 -7.66 -2.77 11.16
N MET A 222 -6.91 -2.25 12.13
CA MET A 222 -5.49 -2.57 12.26
C MET A 222 -5.42 -3.96 12.93
N GLU A 223 -4.64 -4.89 12.38
CA GLU A 223 -4.20 -6.04 13.13
C GLU A 223 -3.21 -5.52 14.16
N ASP A 224 -3.55 -5.67 15.44
CA ASP A 224 -2.62 -5.43 16.56
C ASP A 224 -1.50 -6.47 16.54
#